data_9cadc9727e7bc40c8b7a9bae136268d2
#
_entry.id   9cadc9727e7bc40c8b7a9bae136268d2
#
_cell.length_a   1.000
_cell.length_b   1.000
_cell.length_c   1.000
_cell.angle_alpha   90.00
_cell.angle_beta   90.00
_cell.angle_gamma   90.00
#
_symmetry.space_group_name_H-M   'P 1'
#
loop_
_entity.id
_entity.type
_entity.pdbx_description
1 polymer ?
#
loop_
_entity_poly.entity_id
_entity_poly.type
_entity_poly.pdbx_seq_one_letter_code
_entity_poly.pdbx_strand_id
1 'polypeptide(L)'
;MKINLDIIAEELSALSPRRAGRQKSDTVKHNLQGAGLYEPQTTLSPEICYAVSADTITETFFCPSGITLAVIGNADEDMLNAFDADILVLNAENAHCTFSDMFNALNSVFLKYQAIHARLTSAVMKNAPLQEILKIGEELFGNPLILFDKNYCILGEADSRLKKLELVCDKWSDSKMLSIDMVNAIKTSPEYRRSSASSDICFVSDEYFAYNTLFVPVEGNTSPLTAAVMETDRPLTLVHRQLALYFAGILRLALGRNHLSSGHSLRFEDFLKELLYDTQIEQAVIDRYLLAMNWKNGDNYLLVTFQTNRFDKINSIYNNICVNIEKQVAESFAFYFEDNLLTVINLDHARLSKADAVHKLSIFLREGLFHAGISYVFFDFSTFSSYYKQTLGALEMGEKYSPHEWCYDFEDYVLHYFMHY
;
A
#
# COMPACT_ATOMS: atom_id res chain seq x y z
N MET A 1 13.26 12.45 -14.82
CA MET A 1 12.79 12.78 -13.46
C MET A 1 13.38 14.12 -13.09
N LYS A 2 12.60 15.00 -12.47
CA LYS A 2 13.11 16.27 -11.95
C LYS A 2 13.48 16.08 -10.49
N ILE A 3 14.61 16.65 -10.07
CA ILE A 3 15.10 16.60 -8.69
C ILE A 3 15.29 18.03 -8.16
N ASN A 4 15.47 18.17 -6.85
CA ASN A 4 15.74 19.46 -6.22
C ASN A 4 17.10 19.50 -5.54
N LEU A 5 17.45 20.66 -4.98
CA LEU A 5 18.73 20.84 -4.30
C LEU A 5 18.87 19.97 -3.04
N ASP A 6 17.78 19.59 -2.37
CA ASP A 6 17.88 18.77 -1.15
C ASP A 6 18.31 17.34 -1.49
N ILE A 7 17.78 16.79 -2.60
CA ILE A 7 18.24 15.50 -3.14
C ILE A 7 19.72 15.58 -3.51
N ILE A 8 20.13 16.65 -4.18
CA ILE A 8 21.53 16.84 -4.57
C ILE A 8 22.42 16.97 -3.33
N ALA A 9 22.00 17.73 -2.33
CA ALA A 9 22.73 17.89 -1.08
C ALA A 9 22.90 16.57 -0.33
N GLU A 10 21.83 15.75 -0.24
CA GLU A 10 21.90 14.45 0.40
C GLU A 10 22.85 13.49 -0.31
N GLU A 11 22.77 13.41 -1.65
CA GLU A 11 23.65 12.56 -2.45
C GLU A 11 25.13 13.01 -2.40
N LEU A 12 25.35 14.31 -2.24
CA LEU A 12 26.70 14.89 -2.15
C LEU A 12 27.14 15.15 -0.70
N SER A 13 26.56 14.46 0.28
CA SER A 13 26.88 14.65 1.71
C SER A 13 28.37 14.60 2.04
N ALA A 14 29.15 13.81 1.30
CA ALA A 14 30.61 13.74 1.43
C ALA A 14 31.34 15.06 1.06
N LEU A 15 30.68 15.97 0.37
CA LEU A 15 31.20 17.30 -0.01
C LEU A 15 30.70 18.41 0.93
N SER A 16 30.23 18.06 2.12
CA SER A 16 29.74 19.00 3.15
C SER A 16 28.83 20.08 2.58
N PRO A 17 27.74 19.73 1.87
CA PRO A 17 26.88 20.70 1.18
C PRO A 17 26.17 21.62 2.17
N ARG A 18 26.11 22.91 1.86
CA ARG A 18 25.36 23.92 2.64
C ARG A 18 24.41 24.70 1.75
N ARG A 19 23.24 25.02 2.27
CA ARG A 19 22.26 25.87 1.58
C ARG A 19 22.55 27.34 1.86
N ALA A 20 22.47 28.15 0.83
CA ALA A 20 22.58 29.60 0.91
C ALA A 20 21.58 30.26 -0.06
N GLY A 21 21.50 31.57 -0.06
CA GLY A 21 20.56 32.32 -0.88
C GLY A 21 19.21 32.56 -0.21
N ARG A 22 18.38 33.39 -0.82
CA ARG A 22 17.09 33.83 -0.26
C ARG A 22 16.02 32.75 -0.50
N GLN A 23 15.80 31.88 0.47
CA GLN A 23 14.66 30.94 0.42
C GLN A 23 13.33 31.71 0.43
N LYS A 24 12.61 31.70 -0.68
CA LYS A 24 11.30 32.36 -0.82
C LYS A 24 10.10 31.51 -0.46
N SER A 25 10.22 30.21 -0.29
CA SER A 25 9.09 29.36 0.10
C SER A 25 9.54 28.04 0.72
N ASP A 26 8.76 27.57 1.71
CA ASP A 26 8.89 26.22 2.30
C ASP A 26 8.50 25.08 1.34
N THR A 27 8.09 25.39 0.11
CA THR A 27 7.75 24.39 -0.90
C THR A 27 8.97 24.08 -1.74
N VAL A 28 9.62 22.98 -1.43
CA VAL A 28 10.72 22.42 -2.21
C VAL A 28 10.18 22.02 -3.60
N LYS A 29 10.61 22.73 -4.65
CA LYS A 29 10.19 22.44 -6.02
C LYS A 29 11.17 21.47 -6.68
N HIS A 30 10.64 20.33 -7.15
CA HIS A 30 11.38 19.43 -8.03
C HIS A 30 11.42 20.03 -9.44
N ASN A 31 12.46 20.74 -9.77
CA ASN A 31 12.53 21.45 -11.04
C ASN A 31 13.82 21.22 -11.83
N LEU A 32 14.84 20.59 -11.25
CA LEU A 32 16.14 20.44 -11.88
C LEU A 32 16.22 19.16 -12.71
N GLN A 33 16.72 19.29 -13.95
CA GLN A 33 16.87 18.19 -14.91
C GLN A 33 18.32 17.86 -15.23
N GLY A 34 19.25 18.75 -14.93
CA GLY A 34 20.67 18.57 -15.26
C GLY A 34 21.58 19.57 -14.57
N ALA A 35 22.90 19.37 -14.75
CA ALA A 35 23.93 20.31 -14.35
C ALA A 35 24.50 21.00 -15.57
N GLY A 36 24.92 22.24 -15.41
CA GLY A 36 25.63 23.04 -16.43
C GLY A 36 26.72 23.90 -15.81
N LEU A 37 27.60 24.41 -16.62
CA LEU A 37 28.56 25.44 -16.19
C LEU A 37 27.89 26.81 -16.30
N TYR A 38 28.14 27.67 -15.32
CA TYR A 38 27.65 29.03 -15.37
C TYR A 38 28.51 29.88 -16.32
N GLU A 39 27.85 30.43 -17.34
CA GLU A 39 28.45 31.38 -18.28
C GLU A 39 27.60 32.64 -18.38
N PRO A 40 28.12 33.84 -18.07
CA PRO A 40 27.31 35.07 -17.97
C PRO A 40 26.59 35.49 -19.27
N GLN A 41 27.02 34.97 -20.41
CA GLN A 41 26.48 35.34 -21.74
C GLN A 41 25.44 34.36 -22.28
N THR A 42 25.14 33.26 -21.58
CA THR A 42 24.21 32.25 -22.02
C THR A 42 22.79 32.51 -21.48
N THR A 43 21.77 32.05 -22.22
CA THR A 43 20.41 32.05 -21.74
C THR A 43 20.30 30.95 -20.69
N LEU A 44 20.13 31.32 -19.42
CA LEU A 44 20.04 30.40 -18.30
C LEU A 44 18.61 29.79 -18.19
N SER A 45 18.53 28.48 -17.95
CA SER A 45 17.28 27.77 -17.73
C SER A 45 17.05 27.53 -16.23
N PRO A 46 15.85 27.76 -15.70
CA PRO A 46 15.52 27.46 -14.30
C PRO A 46 15.52 25.96 -13.98
N GLU A 47 15.61 25.10 -15.01
CA GLU A 47 15.65 23.64 -14.85
C GLU A 47 17.07 23.05 -14.77
N ILE A 48 18.10 23.90 -14.84
CA ILE A 48 19.50 23.52 -14.78
C ILE A 48 20.15 24.05 -13.50
N CYS A 49 20.91 23.22 -12.83
CA CYS A 49 21.77 23.59 -11.71
C CYS A 49 23.13 24.02 -12.28
N TYR A 50 23.44 25.31 -12.18
CA TYR A 50 24.66 25.86 -12.75
C TYR A 50 25.81 25.83 -11.74
N ALA A 51 26.89 25.14 -12.08
CA ALA A 51 28.11 25.12 -11.29
C ALA A 51 28.94 26.36 -11.56
N VAL A 52 29.39 27.01 -10.50
CA VAL A 52 30.25 28.21 -10.52
C VAL A 52 31.36 28.09 -9.48
N SER A 53 32.57 28.53 -9.79
CA SER A 53 33.63 28.60 -8.78
C SER A 53 33.39 29.76 -7.83
N ALA A 54 33.65 29.54 -6.54
CA ALA A 54 33.55 30.59 -5.52
C ALA A 54 34.40 31.81 -5.84
N ASP A 55 35.56 31.59 -6.46
CA ASP A 55 36.50 32.67 -6.87
C ASP A 55 35.90 33.61 -7.93
N THR A 56 34.89 33.15 -8.68
CA THR A 56 34.24 33.99 -9.70
C THR A 56 33.12 34.86 -9.14
N ILE A 57 32.71 34.60 -7.90
CA ILE A 57 31.64 35.35 -7.21
C ILE A 57 32.26 36.59 -6.58
N THR A 58 32.13 37.73 -7.26
CA THR A 58 32.59 39.04 -6.82
C THR A 58 31.42 40.02 -6.68
N GLU A 59 31.64 41.22 -6.19
CA GLU A 59 30.59 42.24 -6.08
C GLU A 59 29.91 42.57 -7.43
N THR A 60 30.58 42.28 -8.56
CA THR A 60 30.05 42.46 -9.92
C THR A 60 29.39 41.22 -10.50
N PHE A 61 29.33 40.12 -9.73
CA PHE A 61 28.71 38.88 -10.21
C PHE A 61 27.19 39.06 -10.41
N PHE A 62 26.76 38.82 -11.65
CA PHE A 62 25.34 38.92 -11.98
C PHE A 62 24.64 37.55 -11.77
N CYS A 63 23.70 37.49 -10.88
CA CYS A 63 22.87 36.32 -10.62
C CYS A 63 21.41 36.62 -10.99
N PRO A 64 20.88 36.06 -12.11
CA PRO A 64 19.46 36.21 -12.42
C PRO A 64 18.56 35.58 -11.36
N SER A 65 17.40 36.17 -11.13
CA SER A 65 16.43 35.62 -10.17
C SER A 65 15.84 34.31 -10.66
N GLY A 66 15.60 33.37 -9.72
CA GLY A 66 14.91 32.11 -10.00
C GLY A 66 15.76 31.01 -10.66
N ILE A 67 17.07 31.19 -10.72
CA ILE A 67 18.02 30.14 -11.14
C ILE A 67 18.54 29.36 -9.93
N THR A 68 19.14 28.22 -10.20
CA THR A 68 19.81 27.38 -9.20
C THR A 68 21.30 27.32 -9.43
N LEU A 69 22.09 27.65 -8.41
CA LEU A 69 23.56 27.62 -8.47
C LEU A 69 24.14 26.56 -7.55
N ALA A 70 25.16 25.84 -8.01
CA ALA A 70 26.07 25.06 -7.20
C ALA A 70 27.41 25.81 -7.11
N VAL A 71 27.68 26.49 -6.00
CA VAL A 71 28.90 27.23 -5.74
C VAL A 71 29.96 26.27 -5.21
N ILE A 72 31.03 26.12 -5.92
CA ILE A 72 32.13 25.21 -5.62
C ILE A 72 33.30 25.96 -5.01
N GLY A 73 33.60 25.68 -3.74
CA GLY A 73 34.64 26.33 -2.96
C GLY A 73 34.08 27.20 -1.83
N ASN A 74 34.97 27.90 -1.14
CA ASN A 74 34.60 28.80 -0.05
C ASN A 74 34.13 30.16 -0.59
N ALA A 75 32.86 30.45 -0.38
CA ALA A 75 32.27 31.75 -0.72
C ALA A 75 31.75 32.45 0.51
N ASP A 76 31.73 33.78 0.50
CA ASP A 76 31.17 34.61 1.56
C ASP A 76 29.65 34.43 1.61
N GLU A 77 29.14 33.97 2.77
CA GLU A 77 27.69 33.71 2.98
C GLU A 77 26.86 35.00 2.83
N ASP A 78 27.38 36.15 3.28
CA ASP A 78 26.62 37.40 3.19
C ASP A 78 26.40 37.82 1.74
N MET A 79 27.41 37.57 0.88
CA MET A 79 27.29 37.82 -0.55
C MET A 79 26.29 36.85 -1.19
N LEU A 80 26.33 35.56 -0.84
CA LEU A 80 25.41 34.54 -1.39
C LEU A 80 23.97 34.81 -0.99
N ASN A 81 23.74 35.24 0.24
CA ASN A 81 22.41 35.53 0.75
C ASN A 81 21.77 36.79 0.12
N ALA A 82 22.55 37.64 -0.54
CA ALA A 82 22.04 38.76 -1.30
C ALA A 82 21.37 38.37 -2.62
N PHE A 83 21.68 37.18 -3.17
CA PHE A 83 21.09 36.70 -4.43
C PHE A 83 19.69 36.13 -4.27
N ASP A 84 18.81 36.45 -5.22
CA ASP A 84 17.46 35.88 -5.35
C ASP A 84 17.51 34.55 -6.13
N ALA A 85 18.28 33.61 -5.62
CA ALA A 85 18.55 32.32 -6.23
C ALA A 85 18.58 31.20 -5.19
N ASP A 86 18.36 29.97 -5.62
CA ASP A 86 18.59 28.77 -4.81
C ASP A 86 20.05 28.37 -4.94
N ILE A 87 20.79 28.36 -3.83
CA ILE A 87 22.24 28.14 -3.86
C ILE A 87 22.59 26.93 -2.99
N LEU A 88 23.42 26.03 -3.58
CA LEU A 88 24.08 24.94 -2.88
C LEU A 88 25.59 25.18 -2.88
N VAL A 89 26.19 25.34 -1.71
CA VAL A 89 27.64 25.49 -1.57
C VAL A 89 28.25 24.12 -1.35
N LEU A 90 29.20 23.75 -2.18
CA LEU A 90 29.94 22.49 -2.11
C LEU A 90 31.39 22.78 -1.70
N ASN A 91 31.80 22.30 -0.54
CA ASN A 91 33.16 22.44 -0.04
C ASN A 91 33.79 21.04 0.12
N ALA A 92 34.93 20.83 -0.44
CA ALA A 92 35.74 19.68 -0.11
C ALA A 92 36.64 20.02 1.08
N GLU A 93 36.44 19.29 2.19
CA GLU A 93 37.36 19.37 3.35
C GLU A 93 38.77 18.83 2.99
N ASN A 94 38.91 18.06 1.91
CA ASN A 94 40.15 17.53 1.42
C ASN A 94 40.73 18.39 0.31
N ALA A 95 41.96 18.91 0.53
CA ALA A 95 42.70 19.81 -0.35
C ALA A 95 43.01 19.28 -1.78
N HIS A 96 42.51 18.11 -2.16
CA HIS A 96 42.77 17.47 -3.45
C HIS A 96 41.58 17.41 -4.41
N CYS A 97 40.39 17.89 -3.99
CA CYS A 97 39.19 17.83 -4.83
C CYS A 97 39.12 19.09 -5.71
N THR A 98 39.23 18.93 -7.02
CA THR A 98 39.20 20.03 -7.98
C THR A 98 37.75 20.47 -8.30
N PHE A 99 37.59 21.64 -8.89
CA PHE A 99 36.30 22.10 -9.45
C PHE A 99 35.68 21.04 -10.38
N SER A 100 36.52 20.46 -11.25
CA SER A 100 36.09 19.38 -12.18
C SER A 100 35.56 18.17 -11.45
N ASP A 101 36.19 17.75 -10.35
CA ASP A 101 35.76 16.58 -9.59
C ASP A 101 34.37 16.82 -8.94
N MET A 102 34.17 18.01 -8.37
CA MET A 102 32.91 18.39 -7.76
C MET A 102 31.80 18.59 -8.80
N PHE A 103 32.11 19.16 -9.96
CA PHE A 103 31.16 19.25 -11.07
C PHE A 103 30.77 17.88 -11.61
N ASN A 104 31.73 16.97 -11.73
CA ASN A 104 31.47 15.59 -12.15
C ASN A 104 30.61 14.84 -11.10
N ALA A 105 30.86 15.05 -9.81
CA ALA A 105 30.02 14.51 -8.73
C ALA A 105 28.57 15.05 -8.82
N LEU A 106 28.40 16.35 -9.01
CA LEU A 106 27.08 16.98 -9.21
C LEU A 106 26.38 16.39 -10.45
N ASN A 107 27.05 16.25 -11.56
CA ASN A 107 26.48 15.71 -12.78
C ASN A 107 26.11 14.21 -12.62
N SER A 108 26.91 13.45 -11.86
CA SER A 108 26.65 12.03 -11.61
C SER A 108 25.33 11.80 -10.87
N VAL A 109 24.92 12.73 -9.99
CA VAL A 109 23.61 12.70 -9.32
C VAL A 109 22.49 12.76 -10.35
N PHE A 110 22.54 13.69 -11.29
CA PHE A 110 21.53 13.80 -12.34
C PHE A 110 21.48 12.55 -13.22
N LEU A 111 22.64 12.02 -13.61
CA LEU A 111 22.72 10.78 -14.42
C LEU A 111 22.12 9.59 -13.69
N LYS A 112 22.38 9.45 -12.39
CA LYS A 112 21.77 8.41 -11.53
C LYS A 112 20.25 8.46 -11.60
N TYR A 113 19.65 9.62 -11.31
CA TYR A 113 18.20 9.78 -11.28
C TYR A 113 17.55 9.71 -12.67
N GLN A 114 18.24 10.14 -13.72
CA GLN A 114 17.79 9.96 -15.10
C GLN A 114 17.79 8.47 -15.50
N ALA A 115 18.80 7.72 -15.12
CA ALA A 115 18.87 6.28 -15.38
C ALA A 115 17.74 5.52 -14.66
N ILE A 116 17.47 5.83 -13.38
CA ILE A 116 16.35 5.26 -12.62
C ILE A 116 15.01 5.60 -13.29
N HIS A 117 14.81 6.86 -13.68
CA HIS A 117 13.61 7.30 -14.40
C HIS A 117 13.40 6.53 -15.71
N ALA A 118 14.44 6.40 -16.51
CA ALA A 118 14.37 5.68 -17.79
C ALA A 118 14.01 4.20 -17.57
N ARG A 119 14.59 3.55 -16.56
CA ARG A 119 14.29 2.15 -16.20
C ARG A 119 12.83 2.01 -15.72
N LEU A 120 12.35 2.86 -14.81
CA LEU A 120 10.96 2.87 -14.33
C LEU A 120 9.98 3.08 -15.48
N THR A 121 10.22 4.08 -16.32
CA THR A 121 9.37 4.37 -17.48
C THR A 121 9.35 3.20 -18.46
N SER A 122 10.52 2.60 -18.76
CA SER A 122 10.63 1.43 -19.63
C SER A 122 9.89 0.22 -19.06
N ALA A 123 10.02 -0.03 -17.74
CA ALA A 123 9.31 -1.12 -17.07
C ALA A 123 7.78 -0.94 -17.18
N VAL A 124 7.26 0.26 -16.91
CA VAL A 124 5.84 0.58 -17.08
C VAL A 124 5.39 0.42 -18.53
N MET A 125 6.18 0.91 -19.52
CA MET A 125 5.82 0.81 -20.93
C MET A 125 5.80 -0.63 -21.44
N LYS A 126 6.67 -1.50 -20.90
CA LYS A 126 6.73 -2.93 -21.24
C LYS A 126 5.77 -3.80 -20.45
N ASN A 127 4.94 -3.22 -19.60
CA ASN A 127 4.09 -3.95 -18.66
C ASN A 127 4.90 -4.96 -17.81
N ALA A 128 6.06 -4.54 -17.31
CA ALA A 128 6.89 -5.39 -16.47
C ALA A 128 6.13 -5.81 -15.20
N PRO A 129 6.46 -6.98 -14.62
CA PRO A 129 5.88 -7.42 -13.35
C PRO A 129 6.07 -6.36 -12.27
N LEU A 130 5.07 -6.21 -11.39
CA LEU A 130 5.11 -5.26 -10.27
C LEU A 130 6.41 -5.39 -9.44
N GLN A 131 6.85 -6.62 -9.24
CA GLN A 131 8.08 -6.94 -8.51
C GLN A 131 9.34 -6.27 -9.10
N GLU A 132 9.43 -6.14 -10.42
CA GLU A 132 10.54 -5.45 -11.09
C GLU A 132 10.49 -3.95 -10.83
N ILE A 133 9.30 -3.35 -10.88
CA ILE A 133 9.09 -1.92 -10.59
C ILE A 133 9.45 -1.61 -9.12
N LEU A 134 9.03 -2.49 -8.19
CA LEU A 134 9.35 -2.34 -6.77
C LEU A 134 10.87 -2.45 -6.51
N LYS A 135 11.58 -3.33 -7.19
CA LYS A 135 13.06 -3.41 -7.10
C LYS A 135 13.76 -2.14 -7.57
N ILE A 136 13.27 -1.52 -8.65
CA ILE A 136 13.82 -0.22 -9.09
C ILE A 136 13.45 0.88 -8.05
N GLY A 137 12.28 0.78 -7.41
CA GLY A 137 11.89 1.64 -6.30
C GLY A 137 12.82 1.50 -5.09
N GLU A 138 13.23 0.28 -4.74
CA GLU A 138 14.23 0.03 -3.70
C GLU A 138 15.54 0.76 -3.98
N GLU A 139 16.04 0.71 -5.20
CA GLU A 139 17.24 1.45 -5.60
C GLU A 139 17.04 2.98 -5.54
N LEU A 140 15.82 3.47 -5.85
CA LEU A 140 15.47 4.89 -5.79
C LEU A 140 15.56 5.43 -4.35
N PHE A 141 15.05 4.66 -3.36
CA PHE A 141 15.03 5.08 -1.97
C PHE A 141 16.29 4.66 -1.19
N GLY A 142 17.04 3.68 -1.69
CA GLY A 142 18.09 3.02 -0.92
C GLY A 142 17.56 2.25 0.30
N ASN A 143 16.26 1.95 0.31
CA ASN A 143 15.54 1.30 1.41
C ASN A 143 14.52 0.31 0.84
N PRO A 144 14.23 -0.79 1.54
CA PRO A 144 13.22 -1.74 1.13
C PRO A 144 11.82 -1.14 1.15
N LEU A 145 10.96 -1.68 0.30
CA LEU A 145 9.57 -1.24 0.23
C LEU A 145 8.61 -2.39 -0.03
N ILE A 146 7.39 -2.21 0.46
CA ILE A 146 6.25 -3.09 0.18
C ILE A 146 5.09 -2.28 -0.40
N LEU A 147 4.26 -2.94 -1.19
CA LEU A 147 2.98 -2.41 -1.64
C LEU A 147 1.88 -3.31 -1.09
N PHE A 148 0.88 -2.73 -0.45
CA PHE A 148 -0.28 -3.45 0.05
C PHE A 148 -1.59 -2.72 -0.28
N ASP A 149 -2.68 -3.47 -0.25
CA ASP A 149 -4.02 -2.95 -0.49
C ASP A 149 -4.66 -2.40 0.81
N LYS A 150 -5.90 -1.90 0.71
CA LYS A 150 -6.69 -1.41 1.85
C LYS A 150 -6.90 -2.44 2.96
N ASN A 151 -6.76 -3.72 2.65
CA ASN A 151 -6.90 -4.84 3.58
C ASN A 151 -5.54 -5.31 4.13
N TYR A 152 -4.47 -4.58 3.83
CA TYR A 152 -3.09 -4.91 4.20
C TYR A 152 -2.56 -6.21 3.58
N CYS A 153 -3.18 -6.70 2.49
CA CYS A 153 -2.63 -7.75 1.65
C CYS A 153 -1.43 -7.22 0.86
N ILE A 154 -0.31 -7.91 0.94
CA ILE A 154 0.91 -7.53 0.24
C ILE A 154 0.80 -7.93 -1.22
N LEU A 155 0.78 -6.94 -2.11
CA LEU A 155 0.75 -7.10 -3.55
C LEU A 155 2.14 -7.30 -4.14
N GLY A 156 3.16 -6.83 -3.44
CA GLY A 156 4.56 -6.99 -3.81
C GLY A 156 5.50 -6.44 -2.76
N GLU A 157 6.69 -7.00 -2.71
CA GLU A 157 7.75 -6.62 -1.77
C GLU A 157 9.08 -6.53 -2.50
N ALA A 158 9.88 -5.50 -2.22
CA ALA A 158 11.27 -5.43 -2.63
C ALA A 158 12.13 -5.59 -1.39
N ASP A 159 12.92 -6.64 -1.37
CA ASP A 159 13.91 -7.02 -0.38
C ASP A 159 13.48 -8.05 0.68
N SER A 160 14.31 -9.08 0.80
CA SER A 160 14.20 -10.16 1.80
C SER A 160 14.66 -9.76 3.22
N ARG A 161 15.16 -8.52 3.42
CA ARG A 161 15.69 -8.04 4.71
C ARG A 161 14.60 -7.68 5.73
N LEU A 162 13.33 -7.64 5.31
CA LEU A 162 12.19 -7.26 6.14
C LEU A 162 11.78 -8.35 7.15
N LYS A 163 12.75 -8.86 7.92
CA LYS A 163 12.57 -9.99 8.87
C LYS A 163 11.69 -9.66 10.08
N LYS A 164 11.50 -8.38 10.41
CA LYS A 164 10.68 -7.95 11.54
C LYS A 164 9.20 -7.84 11.21
N LEU A 165 8.81 -8.00 9.94
CA LEU A 165 7.41 -7.97 9.55
C LEU A 165 6.74 -9.28 9.92
N GLU A 166 5.71 -9.21 10.75
CA GLU A 166 4.85 -10.34 11.06
C GLU A 166 3.80 -10.48 9.97
N LEU A 167 3.98 -11.50 9.13
CA LEU A 167 3.12 -11.78 8.00
C LEU A 167 2.25 -13.02 8.26
N VAL A 168 1.01 -12.92 7.88
CA VAL A 168 0.04 -14.01 7.88
C VAL A 168 -0.20 -14.43 6.43
N CYS A 169 -0.13 -15.72 6.13
CA CYS A 169 -0.42 -16.25 4.80
C CYS A 169 -1.88 -16.69 4.70
N ASP A 170 -2.56 -16.23 3.65
CA ASP A 170 -3.87 -16.75 3.25
C ASP A 170 -3.69 -18.16 2.67
N LYS A 171 -4.50 -19.11 3.12
CA LYS A 171 -4.42 -20.52 2.69
C LYS A 171 -4.79 -20.74 1.23
N TRP A 172 -5.63 -19.86 0.67
CA TRP A 172 -6.26 -20.06 -0.63
C TRP A 172 -5.57 -19.28 -1.76
N SER A 173 -5.05 -18.09 -1.45
CA SER A 173 -4.42 -17.20 -2.45
C SER A 173 -2.90 -17.15 -2.35
N ASP A 174 -2.31 -17.84 -1.37
CA ASP A 174 -0.87 -17.74 -1.02
C ASP A 174 -0.42 -16.28 -0.76
N SER A 175 -1.41 -15.39 -0.54
CA SER A 175 -1.19 -13.97 -0.29
C SER A 175 -0.66 -13.75 1.12
N LYS A 176 0.34 -12.90 1.24
CA LYS A 176 0.87 -12.46 2.52
C LYS A 176 0.11 -11.20 2.98
N MET A 177 -0.20 -11.12 4.24
CA MET A 177 -0.83 -9.95 4.87
C MET A 177 -0.05 -9.54 6.12
N LEU A 178 -0.13 -8.26 6.48
CA LEU A 178 0.36 -7.82 7.79
C LEU A 178 -0.50 -8.46 8.91
N SER A 179 0.13 -8.85 10.02
CA SER A 179 -0.59 -9.37 11.19
C SER A 179 -1.56 -8.31 11.74
N ILE A 180 -2.61 -8.76 12.42
CA ILE A 180 -3.63 -7.87 13.00
C ILE A 180 -2.99 -6.90 14.02
N ASP A 181 -2.00 -7.37 14.77
CA ASP A 181 -1.30 -6.56 15.76
C ASP A 181 -0.51 -5.42 15.10
N MET A 182 0.17 -5.70 13.99
CA MET A 182 0.86 -4.68 13.21
C MET A 182 -0.10 -3.66 12.60
N VAL A 183 -1.23 -4.13 12.06
CA VAL A 183 -2.27 -3.24 11.52
C VAL A 183 -2.83 -2.32 12.60
N ASN A 184 -3.12 -2.86 13.78
CA ASN A 184 -3.61 -2.08 14.92
C ASN A 184 -2.57 -1.08 15.39
N ALA A 185 -1.30 -1.47 15.46
CA ALA A 185 -0.20 -0.58 15.83
C ALA A 185 -0.09 0.60 14.86
N ILE A 186 -0.10 0.36 13.55
CA ILE A 186 -0.09 1.43 12.54
C ILE A 186 -1.29 2.38 12.74
N LYS A 187 -2.49 1.84 12.93
CA LYS A 187 -3.73 2.62 13.07
C LYS A 187 -3.81 3.41 14.37
N THR A 188 -3.07 3.02 15.41
CA THR A 188 -2.99 3.78 16.65
C THR A 188 -2.06 4.99 16.55
N SER A 189 -1.14 5.00 15.57
CA SER A 189 -0.24 6.14 15.33
C SER A 189 -1.02 7.41 15.03
N PRO A 190 -0.74 8.52 15.74
CA PRO A 190 -1.38 9.81 15.49
C PRO A 190 -1.13 10.33 14.07
N GLU A 191 0.06 10.05 13.51
CA GLU A 191 0.48 10.45 12.17
C GLU A 191 -0.35 9.74 11.12
N TYR A 192 -0.50 8.42 11.24
CA TYR A 192 -1.30 7.63 10.31
C TYR A 192 -2.78 8.02 10.33
N ARG A 193 -3.34 8.29 11.51
CA ARG A 193 -4.74 8.76 11.64
C ARG A 193 -4.98 10.09 10.92
N ARG A 194 -4.04 11.03 11.03
CA ARG A 194 -4.12 12.32 10.33
C ARG A 194 -4.00 12.15 8.82
N SER A 195 -3.07 11.33 8.38
CA SER A 195 -2.80 11.06 6.97
C SER A 195 -3.94 10.30 6.29
N SER A 196 -4.52 9.30 6.94
CA SER A 196 -5.63 8.52 6.36
C SER A 196 -6.88 9.38 6.09
N ALA A 197 -7.06 10.49 6.81
CA ALA A 197 -8.14 11.44 6.56
C ALA A 197 -7.87 12.37 5.37
N SER A 198 -6.60 12.64 5.02
CA SER A 198 -6.19 13.58 3.97
C SER A 198 -5.58 12.91 2.74
N SER A 199 -5.37 11.59 2.76
CA SER A 199 -4.62 10.84 1.74
C SER A 199 -3.20 11.37 1.49
N ASP A 200 -2.59 11.95 2.50
CA ASP A 200 -1.23 12.48 2.46
C ASP A 200 -0.18 11.43 2.83
N ILE A 201 1.06 11.67 2.44
CA ILE A 201 2.20 10.87 2.88
C ILE A 201 2.42 11.08 4.37
N CYS A 202 2.62 9.99 5.13
CA CYS A 202 2.94 10.06 6.55
C CYS A 202 4.17 9.24 6.90
N PHE A 203 4.86 9.72 7.92
CA PHE A 203 5.96 9.02 8.56
C PHE A 203 5.46 8.42 9.88
N VAL A 204 5.64 7.11 10.04
CA VAL A 204 5.28 6.37 11.25
C VAL A 204 6.56 5.84 11.88
N SER A 205 6.74 6.12 13.16
CA SER A 205 7.89 5.69 13.96
C SER A 205 7.87 4.17 14.17
N ASP A 206 9.05 3.59 14.44
CA ASP A 206 9.22 2.19 14.82
C ASP A 206 8.58 1.82 16.18
N GLU A 207 8.12 2.81 16.96
CA GLU A 207 7.27 2.59 18.14
C GLU A 207 5.90 1.99 17.77
N TYR A 208 5.39 2.32 16.57
CA TYR A 208 4.07 1.88 16.08
C TYR A 208 4.15 0.85 14.96
N PHE A 209 5.34 0.67 14.39
CA PHE A 209 5.56 -0.28 13.31
C PHE A 209 6.95 -0.91 13.45
N ALA A 210 7.22 -2.00 12.72
CA ALA A 210 8.50 -2.72 12.82
C ALA A 210 9.73 -1.88 12.44
N TYR A 211 9.51 -0.80 11.67
CA TYR A 211 10.53 0.11 11.16
C TYR A 211 9.99 1.53 11.14
N ASN A 212 10.86 2.52 11.26
CA ASN A 212 10.53 3.88 10.81
C ASN A 212 10.09 3.79 9.35
N THR A 213 8.87 4.21 9.05
CA THR A 213 8.27 3.91 7.75
C THR A 213 7.58 5.12 7.15
N LEU A 214 7.85 5.35 5.87
CA LEU A 214 7.15 6.34 5.08
C LEU A 214 5.99 5.64 4.33
N PHE A 215 4.75 5.91 4.75
CA PHE A 215 3.56 5.43 4.07
C PHE A 215 3.14 6.41 2.98
N VAL A 216 2.98 5.89 1.78
CA VAL A 216 2.71 6.65 0.56
C VAL A 216 1.41 6.14 -0.06
N PRO A 217 0.33 6.93 0.00
CA PRO A 217 -0.90 6.58 -0.68
C PRO A 217 -0.69 6.50 -2.20
N VAL A 218 -1.18 5.43 -2.81
CA VAL A 218 -1.17 5.22 -4.25
C VAL A 218 -2.61 5.08 -4.71
N GLU A 219 -3.08 6.04 -5.49
CA GLU A 219 -4.41 5.97 -6.08
C GLU A 219 -4.48 4.80 -7.07
N GLY A 220 -5.26 3.78 -6.75
CA GLY A 220 -5.55 2.67 -7.64
C GLY A 220 -6.87 2.89 -8.38
N ASN A 221 -7.05 2.24 -9.52
CA ASN A 221 -8.29 2.37 -10.32
C ASN A 221 -9.52 1.75 -9.63
N THR A 222 -9.31 0.74 -8.78
CA THR A 222 -10.39 -0.01 -8.12
C THR A 222 -10.41 0.14 -6.61
N SER A 223 -9.24 0.32 -5.99
CA SER A 223 -9.12 0.51 -4.54
C SER A 223 -7.86 1.29 -4.20
N PRO A 224 -7.86 2.04 -3.08
CA PRO A 224 -6.66 2.70 -2.61
C PRO A 224 -5.60 1.67 -2.21
N LEU A 225 -4.36 1.94 -2.60
CA LEU A 225 -3.19 1.16 -2.26
C LEU A 225 -2.23 2.01 -1.42
N THR A 226 -1.32 1.36 -0.72
CA THR A 226 -0.29 2.04 0.06
C THR A 226 1.07 1.41 -0.20
N ALA A 227 2.04 2.22 -0.59
CA ALA A 227 3.44 1.82 -0.58
C ALA A 227 4.07 2.23 0.76
N ALA A 228 4.81 1.32 1.37
CA ALA A 228 5.55 1.59 2.61
C ALA A 228 7.04 1.44 2.34
N VAL A 229 7.80 2.54 2.51
CA VAL A 229 9.26 2.57 2.44
C VAL A 229 9.78 2.47 3.86
N MET A 230 10.59 1.44 4.15
CA MET A 230 11.03 1.12 5.51
C MET A 230 12.50 1.45 5.71
N GLU A 231 12.80 2.20 6.76
CA GLU A 231 14.17 2.58 7.10
C GLU A 231 14.99 1.37 7.56
N THR A 232 16.01 1.01 6.79
CA THR A 232 16.96 -0.04 7.13
C THR A 232 18.41 0.44 6.98
N ASP A 233 18.81 0.85 5.80
CA ASP A 233 20.19 1.20 5.47
C ASP A 233 20.40 2.71 5.38
N ARG A 234 19.38 3.45 4.96
CA ARG A 234 19.44 4.90 4.76
C ARG A 234 18.37 5.58 5.60
N PRO A 235 18.72 6.60 6.42
CA PRO A 235 17.73 7.35 7.18
C PRO A 235 16.67 7.97 6.26
N LEU A 236 15.40 7.88 6.67
CA LEU A 236 14.30 8.52 5.95
C LEU A 236 14.28 10.02 6.28
N THR A 237 14.33 10.85 5.24
CA THR A 237 14.35 12.31 5.33
C THR A 237 13.18 12.92 4.55
N LEU A 238 13.03 14.25 4.61
CA LEU A 238 12.04 14.98 3.80
C LEU A 238 12.26 14.83 2.29
N VAL A 239 13.48 14.55 1.88
CA VAL A 239 13.84 14.24 0.48
C VAL A 239 13.07 13.02 -0.03
N HIS A 240 12.98 11.99 0.78
CA HIS A 240 12.26 10.77 0.42
C HIS A 240 10.76 11.00 0.19
N ARG A 241 10.15 11.98 0.88
CA ARG A 241 8.75 12.34 0.62
C ARG A 241 8.52 12.74 -0.85
N GLN A 242 9.46 13.46 -1.43
CA GLN A 242 9.34 13.94 -2.81
C GLN A 242 9.55 12.80 -3.82
N LEU A 243 10.55 11.95 -3.57
CA LEU A 243 10.77 10.73 -4.35
C LEU A 243 9.56 9.80 -4.27
N ALA A 244 8.91 9.74 -3.10
CA ALA A 244 7.72 8.93 -2.86
C ALA A 244 6.51 9.39 -3.70
N LEU A 245 6.26 10.70 -3.80
CA LEU A 245 5.20 11.24 -4.67
C LEU A 245 5.44 10.89 -6.14
N TYR A 246 6.69 11.01 -6.59
CA TYR A 246 7.07 10.60 -7.95
C TYR A 246 6.83 9.10 -8.17
N PHE A 247 7.28 8.25 -7.23
CA PHE A 247 7.15 6.80 -7.33
C PHE A 247 5.68 6.34 -7.26
N ALA A 248 4.86 6.98 -6.42
CA ALA A 248 3.40 6.74 -6.39
C ALA A 248 2.74 6.99 -7.76
N GLY A 249 3.17 8.05 -8.47
CA GLY A 249 2.71 8.31 -9.84
C GLY A 249 3.12 7.19 -10.82
N ILE A 250 4.33 6.64 -10.70
CA ILE A 250 4.79 5.49 -11.50
C ILE A 250 3.98 4.23 -11.17
N LEU A 251 3.76 3.93 -9.90
CA LEU A 251 2.95 2.79 -9.47
C LEU A 251 1.51 2.90 -10.00
N ARG A 252 0.90 4.09 -9.92
CA ARG A 252 -0.45 4.33 -10.48
C ARG A 252 -0.51 4.03 -11.97
N LEU A 253 0.49 4.46 -12.75
CA LEU A 253 0.55 4.18 -14.19
C LEU A 253 0.74 2.68 -14.47
N ALA A 254 1.60 2.00 -13.71
CA ALA A 254 1.84 0.58 -13.86
C ALA A 254 0.59 -0.27 -13.54
N LEU A 255 -0.08 0.05 -12.44
CA LEU A 255 -1.27 -0.65 -11.99
C LEU A 255 -2.47 -0.39 -12.91
N GLY A 256 -2.62 0.83 -13.41
CA GLY A 256 -3.67 1.16 -14.38
C GLY A 256 -3.56 0.39 -15.70
N ARG A 257 -2.34 0.02 -16.11
CA ARG A 257 -2.10 -0.79 -17.32
C ARG A 257 -2.25 -2.29 -17.08
N ASN A 258 -1.81 -2.78 -15.94
CA ASN A 258 -1.89 -4.20 -15.61
C ASN A 258 -3.33 -4.71 -15.47
N HIS A 259 -4.30 -3.84 -15.14
CA HIS A 259 -5.72 -4.19 -15.16
C HIS A 259 -6.29 -4.43 -16.57
N LEU A 260 -5.61 -3.96 -17.64
CA LEU A 260 -6.00 -4.25 -19.01
C LEU A 260 -5.41 -5.57 -19.54
N SER A 261 -4.40 -6.13 -18.88
CA SER A 261 -3.66 -7.33 -19.33
C SER A 261 -3.75 -8.52 -18.38
N SER A 262 -4.15 -8.35 -17.14
CA SER A 262 -4.52 -9.46 -16.26
C SER A 262 -5.95 -9.88 -16.63
N GLY A 263 -6.04 -10.87 -17.49
CA GLY A 263 -7.26 -11.67 -17.62
C GLY A 263 -7.73 -11.97 -16.21
N HIS A 264 -9.02 -11.69 -15.93
CA HIS A 264 -9.65 -11.88 -14.65
C HIS A 264 -9.20 -13.19 -14.03
N SER A 265 -8.28 -13.15 -13.07
CA SER A 265 -8.25 -14.16 -12.04
C SER A 265 -9.61 -13.98 -11.35
N LEU A 266 -10.56 -14.77 -11.80
CA LEU A 266 -11.90 -14.82 -11.29
C LEU A 266 -11.74 -15.21 -9.82
N ARG A 267 -11.81 -14.22 -8.93
CA ARG A 267 -11.71 -14.48 -7.50
C ARG A 267 -12.97 -15.24 -7.10
N PHE A 268 -12.81 -16.31 -6.39
CA PHE A 268 -13.95 -17.10 -5.86
C PHE A 268 -14.90 -16.20 -5.03
N GLU A 269 -14.36 -15.20 -4.36
CA GLU A 269 -15.12 -14.16 -3.67
C GLU A 269 -16.07 -13.39 -4.60
N ASP A 270 -15.60 -12.97 -5.78
CA ASP A 270 -16.42 -12.22 -6.73
C ASP A 270 -17.55 -13.08 -7.28
N PHE A 271 -17.26 -14.35 -7.53
CA PHE A 271 -18.26 -15.36 -7.92
C PHE A 271 -19.34 -15.54 -6.85
N LEU A 272 -18.96 -15.69 -5.57
CA LEU A 272 -19.92 -15.82 -4.47
C LEU A 272 -20.80 -14.57 -4.33
N LYS A 273 -20.21 -13.37 -4.52
CA LYS A 273 -20.96 -12.11 -4.51
C LYS A 273 -21.96 -12.02 -5.66
N GLU A 274 -21.61 -12.47 -6.84
CA GLU A 274 -22.55 -12.54 -7.98
C GLU A 274 -23.74 -13.46 -7.66
N LEU A 275 -23.50 -14.61 -7.04
CA LEU A 275 -24.58 -15.51 -6.60
C LEU A 275 -25.51 -14.86 -5.56
N LEU A 276 -24.98 -14.01 -4.68
CA LEU A 276 -25.77 -13.30 -3.66
C LEU A 276 -26.70 -12.22 -4.25
N TYR A 277 -26.35 -11.66 -5.43
CA TYR A 277 -27.20 -10.71 -6.15
C TYR A 277 -28.30 -11.37 -6.98
N ASP A 278 -28.59 -12.66 -6.76
CA ASP A 278 -29.58 -13.46 -7.51
C ASP A 278 -29.32 -13.48 -9.04
N THR A 279 -28.05 -13.30 -9.45
CA THR A 279 -27.66 -13.38 -10.86
C THR A 279 -27.74 -14.84 -11.30
N GLN A 280 -28.48 -15.11 -12.37
CA GLN A 280 -28.50 -16.45 -12.97
C GLN A 280 -27.14 -16.76 -13.60
N ILE A 281 -26.38 -17.65 -12.97
CA ILE A 281 -25.09 -18.12 -13.44
C ILE A 281 -25.26 -19.52 -14.02
N GLU A 282 -24.67 -19.76 -15.21
CA GLU A 282 -24.68 -21.08 -15.84
C GLU A 282 -23.97 -22.12 -14.95
N GLN A 283 -24.54 -23.34 -14.86
CA GLN A 283 -24.01 -24.42 -14.03
C GLN A 283 -22.52 -24.71 -14.34
N ALA A 284 -22.13 -24.68 -15.60
CA ALA A 284 -20.74 -24.91 -16.02
C ALA A 284 -19.75 -23.88 -15.45
N VAL A 285 -20.22 -22.65 -15.18
CA VAL A 285 -19.43 -21.59 -14.55
C VAL A 285 -19.30 -21.86 -13.05
N ILE A 286 -20.40 -22.25 -12.39
CA ILE A 286 -20.41 -22.64 -10.97
C ILE A 286 -19.40 -23.78 -10.76
N ASP A 287 -19.49 -24.84 -11.55
CA ASP A 287 -18.62 -26.02 -11.45
C ASP A 287 -17.14 -25.65 -11.61
N ARG A 288 -16.82 -24.72 -12.51
CA ARG A 288 -15.44 -24.24 -12.73
C ARG A 288 -14.88 -23.53 -11.50
N TYR A 289 -15.67 -22.68 -10.86
CA TYR A 289 -15.23 -21.97 -9.64
C TYR A 289 -15.06 -22.91 -8.45
N LEU A 290 -16.00 -23.84 -8.27
CA LEU A 290 -15.90 -24.86 -7.22
C LEU A 290 -14.68 -25.76 -7.43
N LEU A 291 -14.41 -26.17 -8.68
CA LEU A 291 -13.25 -26.99 -9.02
C LEU A 291 -11.94 -26.26 -8.70
N ALA A 292 -11.86 -24.95 -8.88
CA ALA A 292 -10.68 -24.16 -8.51
C ALA A 292 -10.38 -24.21 -7.00
N MET A 293 -11.41 -24.42 -6.18
CA MET A 293 -11.31 -24.64 -4.74
C MET A 293 -11.15 -26.11 -4.37
N ASN A 294 -11.01 -27.00 -5.34
CA ASN A 294 -11.10 -28.46 -5.18
C ASN A 294 -12.43 -28.92 -4.55
N TRP A 295 -13.50 -28.14 -4.72
CA TRP A 295 -14.86 -28.43 -4.31
C TRP A 295 -15.71 -28.84 -5.51
N LYS A 296 -16.90 -29.40 -5.27
CA LYS A 296 -17.82 -29.77 -6.34
C LYS A 296 -19.26 -29.50 -5.95
N ASN A 297 -20.10 -29.22 -6.93
CA ASN A 297 -21.54 -29.18 -6.72
C ASN A 297 -22.03 -30.57 -6.31
N GLY A 298 -22.85 -30.62 -5.24
CA GLY A 298 -23.30 -31.87 -4.64
C GLY A 298 -22.57 -32.28 -3.35
N ASP A 299 -21.46 -31.63 -2.97
CA ASP A 299 -20.92 -31.73 -1.61
C ASP A 299 -21.87 -31.03 -0.62
N ASN A 300 -21.79 -31.39 0.65
CA ASN A 300 -22.56 -30.72 1.71
C ASN A 300 -21.85 -29.43 2.15
N TYR A 301 -22.58 -28.31 2.06
CA TYR A 301 -22.09 -27.00 2.43
C TYR A 301 -22.92 -26.37 3.55
N LEU A 302 -22.27 -25.52 4.32
CA LEU A 302 -22.90 -24.71 5.36
C LEU A 302 -22.55 -23.25 5.14
N LEU A 303 -23.54 -22.36 5.18
CA LEU A 303 -23.32 -20.92 5.16
C LEU A 303 -23.58 -20.34 6.55
N VAL A 304 -22.61 -19.56 7.01
CA VAL A 304 -22.68 -18.83 8.28
C VAL A 304 -22.48 -17.36 8.01
N THR A 305 -23.37 -16.52 8.53
CA THR A 305 -23.26 -15.05 8.45
C THR A 305 -23.00 -14.49 9.84
N PHE A 306 -21.93 -13.72 9.97
CA PHE A 306 -21.56 -13.04 11.20
C PHE A 306 -22.04 -11.59 11.14
N GLN A 307 -22.75 -11.17 12.17
CA GLN A 307 -23.13 -9.77 12.34
C GLN A 307 -21.92 -9.01 12.88
N THR A 308 -21.49 -7.98 12.13
CA THR A 308 -20.30 -7.21 12.48
C THR A 308 -20.64 -5.93 13.22
N ASN A 309 -19.81 -5.54 14.17
CA ASN A 309 -19.94 -4.28 14.87
C ASN A 309 -19.52 -3.09 13.99
N ARG A 310 -20.06 -1.89 14.27
CA ARG A 310 -19.61 -0.64 13.60
C ARG A 310 -18.10 -0.39 13.74
N PHE A 311 -17.49 -0.88 14.82
CA PHE A 311 -16.03 -0.75 15.05
C PHE A 311 -15.21 -1.58 14.08
N ASP A 312 -15.68 -2.74 13.66
CA ASP A 312 -15.00 -3.60 12.70
C ASP A 312 -14.98 -2.97 11.31
N LYS A 313 -16.04 -2.23 10.95
CA LYS A 313 -16.13 -1.48 9.70
C LYS A 313 -15.10 -0.35 9.60
N ILE A 314 -14.84 0.35 10.70
CA ILE A 314 -13.89 1.48 10.75
C ILE A 314 -12.45 0.97 10.63
N ASN A 315 -12.19 -0.24 11.07
CA ASN A 315 -10.83 -0.76 11.19
C ASN A 315 -10.31 -1.49 9.96
N SER A 316 -11.14 -1.80 8.94
CA SER A 316 -10.75 -2.52 7.71
C SER A 316 -9.94 -3.82 8.00
N ILE A 317 -10.26 -4.51 9.10
CA ILE A 317 -9.52 -5.70 9.57
C ILE A 317 -10.11 -6.99 8.95
N TYR A 318 -11.02 -6.84 8.02
CA TYR A 318 -11.89 -7.89 7.48
C TYR A 318 -11.14 -9.13 6.96
N ASN A 319 -10.05 -8.94 6.21
CA ASN A 319 -9.30 -10.08 5.69
C ASN A 319 -8.59 -10.87 6.78
N ASN A 320 -8.11 -10.20 7.84
CA ASN A 320 -7.52 -10.89 8.99
C ASN A 320 -8.56 -11.72 9.76
N ILE A 321 -9.80 -11.23 9.85
CA ILE A 321 -10.91 -11.99 10.46
C ILE A 321 -11.22 -13.20 9.58
N CYS A 322 -11.33 -13.04 8.24
CA CYS A 322 -11.54 -14.13 7.30
C CYS A 322 -10.49 -15.24 7.46
N VAL A 323 -9.19 -14.85 7.43
CA VAL A 323 -8.08 -15.80 7.60
C VAL A 323 -8.13 -16.51 8.96
N ASN A 324 -8.53 -15.82 10.02
CA ASN A 324 -8.65 -16.46 11.34
C ASN A 324 -9.79 -17.49 11.38
N ILE A 325 -10.93 -17.20 10.74
CA ILE A 325 -12.03 -18.15 10.59
C ILE A 325 -11.57 -19.39 9.80
N GLU A 326 -10.91 -19.18 8.67
CA GLU A 326 -10.41 -20.26 7.81
C GLU A 326 -9.32 -21.10 8.48
N LYS A 327 -8.57 -20.54 9.42
CA LYS A 327 -7.64 -21.29 10.29
C LYS A 327 -8.36 -22.15 11.30
N GLN A 328 -9.49 -21.68 11.85
CA GLN A 328 -10.28 -22.42 12.84
C GLN A 328 -11.03 -23.57 12.18
N VAL A 329 -11.58 -23.33 11.00
CA VAL A 329 -12.36 -24.31 10.26
C VAL A 329 -11.70 -24.57 8.92
N ALA A 330 -11.05 -25.73 8.80
CA ALA A 330 -10.47 -26.15 7.52
C ALA A 330 -11.57 -26.28 6.46
N GLU A 331 -11.20 -26.14 5.17
CA GLU A 331 -12.13 -26.23 4.02
C GLU A 331 -13.31 -25.24 4.12
N SER A 332 -13.02 -24.05 4.65
CA SER A 332 -13.95 -22.92 4.67
C SER A 332 -13.39 -21.76 3.85
N PHE A 333 -14.27 -20.93 3.33
CA PHE A 333 -13.95 -19.69 2.65
C PHE A 333 -14.75 -18.56 3.26
N ALA A 334 -14.06 -17.56 3.79
CA ALA A 334 -14.66 -16.41 4.44
C ALA A 334 -14.48 -15.15 3.58
N PHE A 335 -15.53 -14.34 3.48
CA PHE A 335 -15.52 -13.12 2.67
C PHE A 335 -16.51 -12.09 3.18
N TYR A 336 -16.37 -10.87 2.72
CA TYR A 336 -17.24 -9.76 3.07
C TYR A 336 -18.25 -9.49 1.95
N PHE A 337 -19.52 -9.38 2.36
CA PHE A 337 -20.61 -8.96 1.49
C PHE A 337 -21.49 -7.94 2.21
N GLU A 338 -21.68 -6.76 1.61
CA GLU A 338 -22.37 -5.63 2.19
C GLU A 338 -21.80 -5.27 3.58
N ASP A 339 -22.60 -5.48 4.62
CA ASP A 339 -22.25 -5.16 6.00
C ASP A 339 -21.94 -6.41 6.84
N ASN A 340 -21.93 -7.59 6.24
CA ASN A 340 -21.79 -8.86 6.92
C ASN A 340 -20.52 -9.61 6.49
N LEU A 341 -19.97 -10.39 7.41
CA LEU A 341 -18.95 -11.37 7.13
C LEU A 341 -19.63 -12.72 6.93
N LEU A 342 -19.36 -13.36 5.80
CA LEU A 342 -19.91 -14.65 5.42
C LEU A 342 -18.82 -15.72 5.41
N THR A 343 -19.17 -16.93 5.79
CA THR A 343 -18.29 -18.09 5.68
C THR A 343 -19.03 -19.26 5.07
N VAL A 344 -18.51 -19.80 3.98
CA VAL A 344 -18.96 -21.05 3.38
C VAL A 344 -18.03 -22.16 3.84
N ILE A 345 -18.58 -23.25 4.32
CA ILE A 345 -17.83 -24.41 4.80
C ILE A 345 -18.21 -25.63 3.94
N ASN A 346 -17.24 -26.30 3.33
CA ASN A 346 -17.44 -27.60 2.72
C ASN A 346 -17.35 -28.68 3.82
N LEU A 347 -18.47 -29.15 4.29
CA LEU A 347 -18.56 -30.13 5.41
C LEU A 347 -17.93 -31.47 5.05
N ASP A 348 -18.09 -31.92 3.80
CA ASP A 348 -17.59 -33.22 3.36
C ASP A 348 -16.05 -33.21 3.31
N HIS A 349 -15.45 -32.17 2.74
CA HIS A 349 -13.99 -32.04 2.69
C HIS A 349 -13.39 -31.75 4.06
N ALA A 350 -14.04 -30.93 4.89
CA ALA A 350 -13.64 -30.67 6.25
C ALA A 350 -13.83 -31.91 7.16
N ARG A 351 -14.61 -32.91 6.75
CA ARG A 351 -15.01 -34.08 7.52
C ARG A 351 -15.65 -33.67 8.86
N LEU A 352 -16.52 -32.69 8.80
CA LEU A 352 -17.23 -32.14 9.97
C LEU A 352 -18.73 -32.36 9.82
N SER A 353 -19.40 -32.63 10.93
CA SER A 353 -20.84 -32.42 11.01
C SER A 353 -21.17 -30.94 11.12
N LYS A 354 -22.43 -30.56 10.81
CA LYS A 354 -22.93 -29.19 11.06
C LYS A 354 -22.64 -28.75 12.50
N ALA A 355 -22.94 -29.60 13.49
CA ALA A 355 -22.75 -29.32 14.90
C ALA A 355 -21.25 -29.10 15.25
N ASP A 356 -20.34 -29.89 14.69
CA ASP A 356 -18.90 -29.74 14.92
C ASP A 356 -18.36 -28.43 14.30
N ALA A 357 -18.83 -28.08 13.11
CA ALA A 357 -18.46 -26.82 12.44
C ALA A 357 -18.90 -25.60 13.27
N VAL A 358 -20.16 -25.62 13.74
CA VAL A 358 -20.71 -24.55 14.60
C VAL A 358 -19.96 -24.49 15.94
N HIS A 359 -19.64 -25.64 16.54
CA HIS A 359 -18.87 -25.68 17.79
C HIS A 359 -17.48 -25.05 17.62
N LYS A 360 -16.77 -25.34 16.53
CA LYS A 360 -15.48 -24.71 16.25
C LYS A 360 -15.58 -23.21 16.08
N LEU A 361 -16.63 -22.71 15.43
CA LEU A 361 -16.86 -21.28 15.26
C LEU A 361 -17.30 -20.61 16.57
N SER A 362 -17.95 -21.33 17.50
CA SER A 362 -18.45 -20.75 18.74
C SER A 362 -17.35 -20.16 19.63
N ILE A 363 -16.14 -20.70 19.58
CA ILE A 363 -14.97 -20.16 20.30
C ILE A 363 -14.63 -18.78 19.72
N PHE A 364 -14.51 -18.69 18.41
CA PHE A 364 -14.22 -17.45 17.70
C PHE A 364 -15.31 -16.38 17.91
N LEU A 365 -16.60 -16.80 17.91
CA LEU A 365 -17.73 -15.91 18.13
C LEU A 365 -17.71 -15.28 19.53
N ARG A 366 -17.40 -16.05 20.55
CA ARG A 366 -17.31 -15.56 21.93
C ARG A 366 -16.15 -14.58 22.12
N GLU A 367 -14.97 -14.90 21.56
CA GLU A 367 -13.79 -14.05 21.67
C GLU A 367 -13.99 -12.72 20.90
N GLY A 368 -14.64 -12.77 19.74
CA GLY A 368 -14.92 -11.61 18.91
C GLY A 368 -16.19 -10.84 19.28
N LEU A 369 -17.02 -11.34 20.21
CA LEU A 369 -18.33 -10.79 20.55
C LEU A 369 -19.26 -10.66 19.32
N PHE A 370 -19.20 -11.65 18.41
CA PHE A 370 -20.05 -11.71 17.23
C PHE A 370 -21.29 -12.58 17.47
N HIS A 371 -22.41 -12.19 16.85
CA HIS A 371 -23.56 -13.09 16.67
C HIS A 371 -23.50 -13.71 15.27
N ALA A 372 -23.94 -14.94 15.12
CA ALA A 372 -23.95 -15.64 13.85
C ALA A 372 -25.27 -16.31 13.54
N GLY A 373 -25.74 -16.12 12.31
CA GLY A 373 -26.85 -16.88 11.73
C GLY A 373 -26.35 -18.04 10.89
N ILE A 374 -26.98 -19.20 11.00
CA ILE A 374 -26.56 -20.45 10.38
C ILE A 374 -27.67 -20.94 9.46
N SER A 375 -27.33 -21.32 8.23
CA SER A 375 -28.27 -21.84 7.24
C SER A 375 -28.61 -23.32 7.46
N TYR A 376 -29.57 -23.83 6.70
CA TYR A 376 -29.61 -25.27 6.42
C TYR A 376 -28.33 -25.71 5.67
N VAL A 377 -28.01 -27.00 5.79
CA VAL A 377 -27.01 -27.63 4.92
C VAL A 377 -27.54 -27.65 3.48
N PHE A 378 -26.69 -27.30 2.52
CA PHE A 378 -27.05 -27.26 1.12
C PHE A 378 -25.99 -27.96 0.24
N PHE A 379 -26.36 -28.29 -1.00
CA PHE A 379 -25.52 -29.01 -1.94
C PHE A 379 -25.55 -28.37 -3.36
N ASP A 380 -26.33 -27.32 -3.56
CA ASP A 380 -26.47 -26.65 -4.85
C ASP A 380 -26.21 -25.16 -4.70
N PHE A 381 -25.13 -24.70 -5.34
CA PHE A 381 -24.75 -23.27 -5.33
C PHE A 381 -25.69 -22.38 -6.16
N SER A 382 -26.49 -22.92 -7.07
CA SER A 382 -27.46 -22.11 -7.82
C SER A 382 -28.50 -21.43 -6.93
N THR A 383 -28.70 -21.97 -5.72
CA THR A 383 -29.66 -21.47 -4.71
C THR A 383 -28.96 -20.75 -3.55
N PHE A 384 -27.70 -20.35 -3.70
CA PHE A 384 -26.86 -19.79 -2.64
C PHE A 384 -27.47 -18.57 -1.95
N SER A 385 -28.11 -17.65 -2.70
CA SER A 385 -28.77 -16.47 -2.14
C SER A 385 -29.89 -16.83 -1.18
N SER A 386 -30.59 -17.95 -1.41
CA SER A 386 -31.66 -18.42 -0.51
C SER A 386 -31.12 -18.81 0.86
N TYR A 387 -29.93 -19.44 0.92
CA TYR A 387 -29.28 -19.80 2.18
C TYR A 387 -28.74 -18.56 2.91
N TYR A 388 -28.30 -17.55 2.18
CA TYR A 388 -27.98 -16.25 2.77
C TYR A 388 -29.19 -15.60 3.45
N LYS A 389 -30.36 -15.60 2.79
CA LYS A 389 -31.61 -15.11 3.38
C LYS A 389 -32.00 -15.89 4.66
N GLN A 390 -31.73 -17.21 4.70
CA GLN A 390 -31.89 -18.01 5.89
C GLN A 390 -31.03 -17.55 7.05
N THR A 391 -29.73 -17.29 6.79
CA THR A 391 -28.80 -16.84 7.85
C THR A 391 -29.20 -15.46 8.40
N LEU A 392 -29.68 -14.56 7.56
CA LEU A 392 -30.19 -13.25 7.99
C LEU A 392 -31.49 -13.39 8.82
N GLY A 393 -32.41 -14.27 8.40
CA GLY A 393 -33.62 -14.57 9.14
C GLY A 393 -33.32 -15.20 10.50
N ALA A 394 -32.31 -16.09 10.57
CA ALA A 394 -31.86 -16.68 11.84
C ALA A 394 -31.30 -15.60 12.79
N LEU A 395 -30.47 -14.67 12.29
CA LEU A 395 -29.98 -13.54 13.08
C LEU A 395 -31.12 -12.66 13.62
N GLU A 396 -32.03 -12.24 12.75
CA GLU A 396 -33.15 -11.36 13.13
C GLU A 396 -34.07 -12.00 14.17
N MET A 397 -34.43 -13.26 13.95
CA MET A 397 -35.32 -13.96 14.89
C MET A 397 -34.57 -14.36 16.18
N GLY A 398 -33.33 -14.79 16.07
CA GLY A 398 -32.47 -15.15 17.20
C GLY A 398 -32.24 -13.99 18.15
N GLU A 399 -31.90 -12.82 17.66
CA GLU A 399 -31.74 -11.62 18.47
C GLU A 399 -33.04 -11.23 19.20
N LYS A 400 -34.16 -11.44 18.54
CA LYS A 400 -35.49 -11.11 19.10
C LYS A 400 -35.93 -12.07 20.19
N TYR A 401 -35.69 -13.38 20.01
CA TYR A 401 -36.26 -14.41 20.88
C TYR A 401 -35.25 -15.05 21.85
N SER A 402 -33.95 -15.02 21.51
CA SER A 402 -32.84 -15.61 22.29
C SER A 402 -31.60 -14.68 22.34
N PRO A 403 -31.72 -13.43 22.84
CA PRO A 403 -30.65 -12.42 22.74
C PRO A 403 -29.37 -12.74 23.52
N HIS A 404 -29.35 -13.84 24.29
CA HIS A 404 -28.17 -14.27 25.04
C HIS A 404 -27.35 -15.36 24.34
N GLU A 405 -27.82 -15.85 23.20
CA GLU A 405 -27.10 -16.83 22.40
C GLU A 405 -26.20 -16.14 21.38
N TRP A 406 -25.13 -16.84 20.99
CA TRP A 406 -24.17 -16.34 20.02
C TRP A 406 -24.37 -16.92 18.61
N CYS A 407 -25.04 -18.06 18.52
CA CYS A 407 -25.31 -18.78 17.29
C CYS A 407 -26.81 -19.03 17.16
N TYR A 408 -27.36 -18.66 16.03
CA TYR A 408 -28.79 -18.81 15.72
C TYR A 408 -28.92 -19.73 14.51
N ASP A 409 -29.38 -20.98 14.75
CA ASP A 409 -29.65 -21.93 13.68
C ASP A 409 -31.00 -21.65 13.05
N PHE A 410 -31.06 -21.50 11.72
CA PHE A 410 -32.33 -21.26 11.04
C PHE A 410 -33.37 -22.38 11.30
N GLU A 411 -32.91 -23.61 11.53
CA GLU A 411 -33.81 -24.73 11.88
C GLU A 411 -34.66 -24.45 13.10
N ASP A 412 -34.11 -23.76 14.11
CA ASP A 412 -34.79 -23.43 15.35
C ASP A 412 -35.80 -22.28 15.20
N TYR A 413 -35.56 -21.41 14.21
CA TYR A 413 -36.33 -20.16 14.04
C TYR A 413 -37.23 -20.17 12.79
N VAL A 414 -37.23 -21.21 11.99
CA VAL A 414 -37.97 -21.28 10.72
C VAL A 414 -39.46 -20.98 10.87
N LEU A 415 -40.11 -21.50 11.90
CA LEU A 415 -41.54 -21.22 12.16
C LEU A 415 -41.79 -19.75 12.52
N HIS A 416 -40.93 -19.17 13.33
CA HIS A 416 -41.03 -17.77 13.70
C HIS A 416 -40.81 -16.86 12.48
N TYR A 417 -39.89 -17.23 11.61
CA TYR A 417 -39.62 -16.53 10.36
C TYR A 417 -40.85 -16.50 9.45
N PHE A 418 -41.47 -17.67 9.18
CA PHE A 418 -42.67 -17.75 8.32
C PHE A 418 -43.93 -17.13 8.94
N MET A 419 -44.00 -16.99 10.26
CA MET A 419 -45.12 -16.29 10.90
C MET A 419 -44.92 -14.76 10.91
N HIS A 420 -43.72 -14.28 10.65
CA HIS A 420 -43.40 -12.85 10.67
C HIS A 420 -43.47 -12.21 9.29
N TYR A 421 -43.23 -12.99 8.24
CA TYR A 421 -43.37 -12.63 6.83
C TYR A 421 -44.52 -13.37 6.16
#